data_5f19a8ed8f35a1ad8ddb9bc3c4ee2e05
#
_entry.id   5f19a8ed8f35a1ad8ddb9bc3c4ee2e05
#
_cell.length_a   1.000
_cell.length_b   1.000
_cell.length_c   1.000
_cell.angle_alpha   90.00
_cell.angle_beta   90.00
_cell.angle_gamma   90.00
#
_symmetry.space_group_name_H-M   'P 1'
#
loop_
_entity.id
_entity.type
_entity.pdbx_description
1 polymer ?
#
loop_
_entity_poly.entity_id
_entity_poly.type
_entity_poly.pdbx_seq_one_letter_code
_entity_poly.pdbx_strand_id
1 'polypeptide(L)'
;MTKISQLLLNKENQIWSVKPDATIFEALEIMSEKEIGALLVMENEKLVGIFSERDYARKVILKGKSSKNTPVGELMTKKVFYVDPQKTISECMAMMTNKKIRHLPVLENDNIIGIITIGDIVNQIISEQEITIHHLESYITGTH
;
A
#
# COMPACT_ATOMS: atom_id res chain seq x y z
N MET A 1 15.18 -6.92 13.33
CA MET A 1 14.08 -7.04 12.36
C MET A 1 13.89 -5.72 11.64
N THR A 2 13.65 -5.79 10.35
CA THR A 2 13.51 -4.58 9.54
C THR A 2 12.19 -3.88 9.84
N LYS A 3 12.27 -2.60 10.11
CA LYS A 3 11.10 -1.75 10.37
C LYS A 3 10.64 -1.06 9.09
N ILE A 4 9.39 -0.67 9.07
CA ILE A 4 8.80 0.06 7.95
C ILE A 4 9.54 1.36 7.65
N SER A 5 10.03 2.04 8.69
CA SER A 5 10.84 3.25 8.51
C SER A 5 12.06 3.01 7.61
N GLN A 6 12.69 1.84 7.74
CA GLN A 6 13.84 1.47 6.93
C GLN A 6 13.45 1.15 5.48
N LEU A 7 12.31 0.47 5.30
CA LEU A 7 11.77 0.17 3.98
C LEU A 7 11.43 1.45 3.23
N LEU A 8 10.83 2.44 3.90
CA LEU A 8 10.44 3.70 3.29
C LEU A 8 11.64 4.53 2.82
N LEU A 9 12.81 4.37 3.43
CA LEU A 9 14.02 5.06 2.99
C LEU A 9 14.48 4.62 1.60
N ASN A 10 14.18 3.38 1.23
CA ASN A 10 14.60 2.79 -0.04
C ASN A 10 13.50 2.79 -1.10
N LYS A 11 12.37 3.43 -0.81
CA LYS A 11 11.21 3.47 -1.69
C LYS A 11 10.93 4.91 -2.10
N GLU A 12 10.48 5.10 -3.35
CA GLU A 12 9.90 6.37 -3.76
C GLU A 12 8.61 6.59 -2.98
N ASN A 13 8.60 7.63 -2.14
CA ASN A 13 7.47 7.93 -1.27
C ASN A 13 6.53 8.94 -1.90
N GLN A 14 6.09 8.66 -3.14
CA GLN A 14 5.05 9.46 -3.76
C GLN A 14 3.70 8.96 -3.29
N ILE A 15 2.92 9.84 -2.70
CA ILE A 15 1.60 9.52 -2.18
C ILE A 15 0.57 10.13 -3.13
N TRP A 16 -0.25 9.26 -3.73
CA TRP A 16 -1.31 9.69 -4.64
C TRP A 16 -2.64 9.57 -3.94
N SER A 17 -3.49 10.57 -4.10
CA SER A 17 -4.79 10.59 -3.45
C SER A 17 -5.82 11.32 -4.29
N VAL A 18 -7.09 11.11 -3.94
CA VAL A 18 -8.23 11.86 -4.49
C VAL A 18 -9.12 12.30 -3.36
N LYS A 19 -10.00 13.23 -3.64
CA LYS A 19 -11.06 13.64 -2.72
C LYS A 19 -12.26 12.70 -2.84
N PRO A 20 -13.11 12.61 -1.80
CA PRO A 20 -14.27 11.71 -1.85
C PRO A 20 -15.28 12.03 -2.97
N ASP A 21 -15.34 13.27 -3.42
CA ASP A 21 -16.24 13.69 -4.50
C ASP A 21 -15.68 13.42 -5.91
N ALA A 22 -14.42 13.00 -6.02
CA ALA A 22 -13.89 12.56 -7.29
C ALA A 22 -14.65 11.32 -7.76
N THR A 23 -14.83 11.17 -9.07
CA THR A 23 -15.53 10.00 -9.60
C THR A 23 -14.60 8.77 -9.55
N ILE A 24 -15.23 7.60 -9.54
CA ILE A 24 -14.48 6.35 -9.62
C ILE A 24 -13.63 6.31 -10.88
N PHE A 25 -14.16 6.85 -11.99
CA PHE A 25 -13.41 6.91 -13.24
C PHE A 25 -12.13 7.75 -13.11
N GLU A 26 -12.22 8.92 -12.46
CA GLU A 26 -11.04 9.74 -12.20
C GLU A 26 -10.01 9.01 -11.33
N ALA A 27 -10.48 8.28 -10.32
CA ALA A 27 -9.61 7.48 -9.47
C ALA A 27 -8.91 6.39 -10.28
N LEU A 28 -9.64 5.69 -11.16
CA LEU A 28 -9.08 4.65 -12.03
C LEU A 28 -8.05 5.22 -13.01
N GLU A 29 -8.29 6.42 -13.53
CA GLU A 29 -7.33 7.08 -14.41
C GLU A 29 -5.98 7.30 -13.71
N ILE A 30 -6.03 7.79 -12.47
CA ILE A 30 -4.82 7.99 -11.67
C ILE A 30 -4.13 6.66 -11.39
N MET A 31 -4.89 5.64 -11.00
CA MET A 31 -4.34 4.32 -10.71
C MET A 31 -3.65 3.73 -11.94
N SER A 32 -4.24 3.88 -13.10
CA SER A 32 -3.67 3.43 -14.37
C SER A 32 -2.41 4.21 -14.74
N GLU A 33 -2.47 5.53 -14.66
CA GLU A 33 -1.35 6.39 -15.00
C GLU A 33 -0.14 6.17 -14.09
N LYS A 34 -0.39 6.02 -12.79
CA LYS A 34 0.66 5.83 -11.80
C LYS A 34 1.02 4.37 -11.55
N GLU A 35 0.34 3.46 -12.22
CA GLU A 35 0.57 2.01 -12.08
C GLU A 35 0.47 1.54 -10.63
N ILE A 36 -0.56 1.99 -9.94
CA ILE A 36 -0.84 1.62 -8.54
C ILE A 36 -2.17 0.89 -8.42
N GLY A 37 -2.22 -0.07 -7.50
CA GLY A 37 -3.41 -0.91 -7.30
C GLY A 37 -4.39 -0.39 -6.27
N ALA A 38 -4.07 0.71 -5.61
CA ALA A 38 -4.95 1.36 -4.63
C ALA A 38 -4.63 2.84 -4.55
N LEU A 39 -5.65 3.63 -4.21
CA LEU A 39 -5.55 5.08 -4.13
C LEU A 39 -6.13 5.53 -2.79
N LEU A 40 -5.42 6.42 -2.12
CA LEU A 40 -5.91 7.00 -0.87
C LEU A 40 -7.00 8.02 -1.16
N VAL A 41 -8.00 8.08 -0.29
CA VAL A 41 -9.05 9.08 -0.35
C VAL A 41 -8.86 10.01 0.84
N MET A 42 -8.61 11.28 0.56
CA MET A 42 -8.27 12.28 1.56
C MET A 42 -9.30 13.40 1.57
N GLU A 43 -9.63 13.87 2.75
CA GLU A 43 -10.50 15.03 2.93
C GLU A 43 -9.94 15.89 4.05
N ASN A 44 -9.73 17.18 3.77
CA ASN A 44 -9.16 18.12 4.74
C ASN A 44 -7.85 17.61 5.37
N GLU A 45 -6.97 17.06 4.54
CA GLU A 45 -5.68 16.50 4.94
C GLU A 45 -5.78 15.26 5.83
N LYS A 46 -6.98 14.66 5.91
CA LYS A 46 -7.21 13.43 6.67
C LYS A 46 -7.53 12.26 5.75
N LEU A 47 -7.01 11.09 6.11
CA LEU A 47 -7.34 9.86 5.42
C LEU A 47 -8.76 9.44 5.79
N VAL A 48 -9.66 9.40 4.80
CA VAL A 48 -11.06 9.01 5.03
C VAL A 48 -11.41 7.67 4.40
N GLY A 49 -10.57 7.16 3.51
CA GLY A 49 -10.80 5.88 2.87
C GLY A 49 -9.67 5.46 1.96
N ILE A 50 -9.83 4.28 1.41
CA ILE A 50 -8.93 3.75 0.38
C ILE A 50 -9.78 3.07 -0.69
N PHE A 51 -9.38 3.23 -1.95
CA PHE A 51 -10.07 2.61 -3.08
C PHE A 51 -9.08 1.76 -3.85
N SER A 52 -9.38 0.47 -3.98
CA SER A 52 -8.49 -0.50 -4.63
C SER A 52 -9.12 -1.08 -5.90
N GLU A 53 -8.30 -1.73 -6.72
CA GLU A 53 -8.77 -2.49 -7.88
C GLU A 53 -9.79 -3.55 -7.47
N ARG A 54 -9.62 -4.14 -6.29
CA ARG A 54 -10.58 -5.10 -5.74
C ARG A 54 -11.91 -4.43 -5.45
N ASP A 55 -11.90 -3.22 -4.88
CA ASP A 55 -13.14 -2.45 -4.67
C ASP A 55 -13.84 -2.17 -5.98
N TYR A 56 -13.09 -1.82 -7.02
CA TYR A 56 -13.65 -1.59 -8.34
C TYR A 56 -14.35 -2.86 -8.85
N ALA A 57 -13.67 -4.00 -8.80
CA ALA A 57 -14.25 -5.26 -9.28
C ALA A 57 -15.49 -5.66 -8.50
N ARG A 58 -15.46 -5.56 -7.18
CA ARG A 58 -16.53 -6.07 -6.32
C ARG A 58 -17.69 -5.11 -6.15
N LYS A 59 -17.42 -3.80 -6.09
CA LYS A 59 -18.42 -2.79 -5.73
C LYS A 59 -18.89 -1.97 -6.91
N VAL A 60 -18.14 -1.91 -8.00
CA VAL A 60 -18.45 -1.07 -9.15
C VAL A 60 -18.91 -1.94 -10.33
N ILE A 61 -17.98 -2.64 -10.97
CA ILE A 61 -18.30 -3.36 -12.20
C ILE A 61 -19.30 -4.50 -11.97
N LEU A 62 -19.11 -5.31 -10.95
CA LEU A 62 -20.02 -6.43 -10.65
C LEU A 62 -21.38 -5.98 -10.10
N LYS A 63 -21.48 -4.77 -9.57
CA LYS A 63 -22.75 -4.21 -9.08
C LYS A 63 -23.43 -3.30 -10.09
N GLY A 64 -22.90 -3.21 -11.32
CA GLY A 64 -23.48 -2.38 -12.35
C GLY A 64 -23.48 -0.89 -12.10
N LYS A 65 -22.55 -0.41 -11.25
CA LYS A 65 -22.41 1.01 -10.95
C LYS A 65 -21.67 1.72 -12.07
N SER A 66 -22.01 2.99 -12.28
CA SER A 66 -21.34 3.81 -13.29
C SER A 66 -20.09 4.47 -12.71
N SER A 67 -18.93 4.15 -13.28
CA SER A 67 -17.67 4.76 -12.86
C SER A 67 -17.65 6.28 -13.05
N LYS A 68 -18.30 6.77 -14.09
CA LYS A 68 -18.31 8.20 -14.43
C LYS A 68 -19.30 9.01 -13.60
N ASN A 69 -20.30 8.37 -13.01
CA ASN A 69 -21.37 9.04 -12.29
C ASN A 69 -21.38 8.74 -10.78
N THR A 70 -20.44 7.96 -10.29
CA THR A 70 -20.40 7.58 -8.87
C THR A 70 -19.18 8.20 -8.20
N PRO A 71 -19.36 8.96 -7.12
CA PRO A 71 -18.23 9.46 -6.32
C PRO A 71 -17.50 8.31 -5.65
N VAL A 72 -16.18 8.40 -5.60
CA VAL A 72 -15.36 7.35 -4.97
C VAL A 72 -15.70 7.20 -3.48
N GLY A 73 -16.11 8.28 -2.84
CA GLY A 73 -16.49 8.25 -1.43
C GLY A 73 -17.66 7.34 -1.09
N GLU A 74 -18.54 7.04 -2.07
CA GLU A 74 -19.63 6.11 -1.84
C GLU A 74 -19.19 4.66 -1.74
N LEU A 75 -18.13 4.30 -2.48
CA LEU A 75 -17.72 2.90 -2.62
C LEU A 75 -16.32 2.60 -2.10
N MET A 76 -15.62 3.60 -1.59
CA MET A 76 -14.31 3.40 -0.96
C MET A 76 -14.45 2.53 0.29
N THR A 77 -13.36 1.87 0.67
CA THR A 77 -13.27 1.20 1.96
C THR A 77 -13.00 2.25 3.02
N LYS A 78 -13.93 2.43 3.96
CA LYS A 78 -13.88 3.47 4.99
C LYS A 78 -13.06 3.06 6.21
N LYS A 79 -13.06 1.78 6.54
CA LYS A 79 -12.27 1.24 7.64
C LYS A 79 -10.88 0.91 7.12
N VAL A 80 -9.99 1.90 7.14
CA VAL A 80 -8.63 1.75 6.65
C VAL A 80 -7.73 1.22 7.74
N PHE A 81 -7.05 0.11 7.46
CA PHE A 81 -5.99 -0.38 8.33
C PHE A 81 -4.71 0.33 7.96
N TYR A 82 -3.97 0.80 8.95
CA TYR A 82 -2.72 1.52 8.76
C TYR A 82 -1.71 1.11 9.82
N VAL A 83 -0.46 1.47 9.59
CA VAL A 83 0.64 1.17 10.52
C VAL A 83 1.46 2.43 10.76
N ASP A 84 2.21 2.43 11.86
CA ASP A 84 3.21 3.47 12.12
C ASP A 84 4.59 2.98 11.64
N PRO A 85 5.58 3.89 11.50
CA PRO A 85 6.90 3.52 10.96
C PRO A 85 7.69 2.52 11.81
N GLN A 86 7.30 2.30 13.06
CA GLN A 86 8.02 1.41 13.97
C GLN A 86 7.60 -0.04 13.82
N LYS A 87 6.52 -0.32 13.10
CA LYS A 87 6.11 -1.69 12.82
C LYS A 87 7.14 -2.40 11.97
N THR A 88 7.30 -3.70 12.22
CA THR A 88 8.21 -4.52 11.44
C THR A 88 7.55 -5.02 10.16
N ILE A 89 8.37 -5.43 9.20
CA ILE A 89 7.88 -6.04 7.96
C ILE A 89 7.02 -7.26 8.28
N SER A 90 7.45 -8.09 9.24
CA SER A 90 6.72 -9.29 9.63
C SER A 90 5.35 -8.97 10.20
N GLU A 91 5.24 -7.93 11.02
CA GLU A 91 3.95 -7.48 11.56
C GLU A 91 3.03 -6.99 10.46
N CYS A 92 3.55 -6.26 9.48
CA CYS A 92 2.76 -5.79 8.35
C CYS A 92 2.30 -6.93 7.45
N MET A 93 3.17 -7.92 7.20
CA MET A 93 2.80 -9.10 6.43
C MET A 93 1.68 -9.88 7.13
N ALA A 94 1.77 -10.06 8.45
CA ALA A 94 0.73 -10.72 9.23
C ALA A 94 -0.59 -9.96 9.13
N MET A 95 -0.57 -8.63 9.22
CA MET A 95 -1.77 -7.81 9.09
C MET A 95 -2.38 -7.94 7.69
N MET A 96 -1.56 -7.86 6.64
CA MET A 96 -2.04 -8.01 5.27
C MET A 96 -2.69 -9.39 5.05
N THR A 97 -2.08 -10.43 5.58
CA THR A 97 -2.60 -11.79 5.48
C THR A 97 -3.92 -11.95 6.23
N ASN A 98 -3.95 -11.50 7.48
CA ASN A 98 -5.14 -11.64 8.33
C ASN A 98 -6.32 -10.82 7.85
N LYS A 99 -6.07 -9.62 7.36
CA LYS A 99 -7.11 -8.71 6.88
C LYS A 99 -7.38 -8.84 5.38
N LYS A 100 -6.59 -9.67 4.69
CA LYS A 100 -6.72 -9.91 3.24
C LYS A 100 -6.61 -8.61 2.44
N ILE A 101 -5.63 -7.79 2.80
CA ILE A 101 -5.33 -6.52 2.16
C ILE A 101 -3.90 -6.53 1.63
N ARG A 102 -3.63 -5.72 0.60
CA ARG A 102 -2.31 -5.67 -0.05
C ARG A 102 -1.65 -4.31 0.03
N HIS A 103 -2.29 -3.37 0.69
CA HIS A 103 -1.83 -1.99 0.80
C HIS A 103 -2.03 -1.52 2.23
N LEU A 104 -1.00 -0.91 2.80
CA LEU A 104 -1.07 -0.33 4.14
C LEU A 104 -0.52 1.09 4.11
N PRO A 105 -1.37 2.08 4.36
CA PRO A 105 -0.88 3.42 4.60
C PRO A 105 0.00 3.45 5.86
N VAL A 106 1.03 4.28 5.82
CA VAL A 106 1.91 4.50 6.96
C VAL A 106 1.65 5.90 7.49
N LEU A 107 1.26 5.98 8.75
CA LEU A 107 0.95 7.24 9.41
C LEU A 107 1.94 7.51 10.55
N GLU A 108 2.35 8.76 10.66
CA GLU A 108 3.15 9.24 11.77
C GLU A 108 2.54 10.55 12.25
N ASN A 109 2.14 10.60 13.52
CA ASN A 109 1.46 11.77 14.10
C ASN A 109 0.23 12.18 13.29
N ASP A 110 -0.58 11.20 12.92
CA ASP A 110 -1.80 11.36 12.09
C ASP A 110 -1.56 11.86 10.66
N ASN A 111 -0.30 11.96 10.24
CA ASN A 111 0.04 12.35 8.88
C ASN A 111 0.48 11.13 8.08
N ILE A 112 0.03 11.04 6.83
CA ILE A 112 0.46 9.98 5.93
C ILE A 112 1.88 10.29 5.47
N ILE A 113 2.79 9.35 5.68
CA ILE A 113 4.18 9.48 5.26
C ILE A 113 4.54 8.49 4.14
N GLY A 114 3.68 7.55 3.84
CA GLY A 114 3.90 6.60 2.76
C GLY A 114 2.79 5.58 2.67
N ILE A 115 2.91 4.69 1.70
CA ILE A 115 2.04 3.53 1.55
C ILE A 115 2.92 2.33 1.21
N ILE A 116 2.65 1.19 1.84
CA ILE A 116 3.40 -0.04 1.59
C ILE A 116 2.51 -1.06 0.94
N THR A 117 3.06 -1.75 -0.05
CA THR A 117 2.35 -2.83 -0.74
C THR A 117 2.92 -4.18 -0.32
N ILE A 118 2.17 -5.25 -0.58
CA ILE A 118 2.68 -6.61 -0.38
C ILE A 118 3.94 -6.85 -1.24
N GLY A 119 3.99 -6.25 -2.43
CA GLY A 119 5.17 -6.33 -3.29
C GLY A 119 6.41 -5.71 -2.66
N ASP A 120 6.25 -4.56 -1.97
CA ASP A 120 7.36 -3.92 -1.26
C ASP A 120 7.93 -4.84 -0.18
N ILE A 121 7.05 -5.52 0.55
CA ILE A 121 7.44 -6.44 1.63
C ILE A 121 8.15 -7.66 1.06
N VAL A 122 7.59 -8.26 0.02
CA VAL A 122 8.20 -9.42 -0.64
C VAL A 122 9.58 -9.07 -1.18
N ASN A 123 9.73 -7.93 -1.83
CA ASN A 123 11.02 -7.49 -2.37
C ASN A 123 12.04 -7.29 -1.25
N GLN A 124 11.63 -6.75 -0.12
CA GLN A 124 12.52 -6.55 1.02
C GLN A 124 12.97 -7.88 1.61
N ILE A 125 12.07 -8.84 1.75
CA ILE A 125 12.39 -10.18 2.25
C ILE A 125 13.38 -10.88 1.31
N ILE A 126 13.13 -10.83 0.01
CA ILE A 126 14.02 -11.43 -0.99
C ILE A 126 15.42 -10.80 -0.90
N SER A 127 15.49 -9.48 -0.81
CA SER A 127 16.76 -8.76 -0.68
C SER A 127 17.54 -9.21 0.56
N GLU A 128 16.86 -9.34 1.70
CA GLU A 128 17.47 -9.81 2.94
C GLU A 128 18.00 -11.25 2.82
N GLN A 129 17.23 -12.12 2.16
CA GLN A 129 17.64 -13.50 1.93
C GLN A 129 18.83 -13.60 0.98
N GLU A 130 18.88 -12.79 -0.05
CA GLU A 130 20.02 -12.73 -0.98
C GLU A 130 21.30 -12.30 -0.25
N ILE A 131 21.22 -11.31 0.62
CA ILE A 131 22.35 -10.87 1.43
C ILE A 131 22.81 -12.01 2.34
N THR A 132 21.89 -12.70 2.99
CA THR A 132 22.20 -13.84 3.86
C THR A 132 22.87 -14.97 3.10
N ILE A 133 22.38 -15.33 1.93
CA ILE A 133 22.95 -16.37 1.08
C ILE A 133 24.38 -15.98 0.68
N HIS A 134 24.58 -14.74 0.27
CA HIS A 134 25.92 -14.26 -0.09
C HIS A 134 26.91 -14.36 1.07
N HIS A 135 26.50 -13.99 2.27
CA HIS A 135 27.33 -14.11 3.47
C HIS A 135 27.68 -15.58 3.76
N LEU A 136 26.72 -16.48 3.64
CA LEU A 136 26.95 -17.92 3.84
C LEU A 136 27.93 -18.49 2.79
N GLU A 137 27.75 -18.11 1.54
CA GLU A 137 28.67 -18.52 0.46
C GLU A 137 30.10 -18.02 0.73
N SER A 138 30.23 -16.77 1.12
CA SER A 138 31.55 -16.20 1.47
C SER A 138 32.20 -16.93 2.63
N TYR A 139 31.42 -17.31 3.63
CA TYR A 139 31.90 -18.07 4.78
C TYR A 139 32.39 -19.46 4.36
N ILE A 140 31.62 -20.16 3.54
CA ILE A 140 31.94 -21.51 3.06
C ILE A 140 33.21 -21.52 2.16
N THR A 141 33.32 -20.51 1.30
CA THR A 141 34.45 -20.41 0.37
C THR A 141 35.72 -19.80 1.00
N GLY A 142 35.62 -19.30 2.21
CA GLY A 142 36.73 -18.63 2.89
C GLY A 142 37.04 -17.23 2.36
N THR A 143 36.15 -16.64 1.54
CA THR A 143 36.30 -15.27 1.05
C THR A 143 35.46 -14.35 1.93
N HIS A 144 36.11 -13.44 2.58
CA HIS A 144 35.44 -12.51 3.51
C HIS A 144 35.60 -11.07 3.06
#